data_fa877ebafeb340ba5912109cf140a28e
#
_entry.id   fa877ebafeb340ba5912109cf140a28e
#
_cell.length_a   1.000
_cell.length_b   1.000
_cell.length_c   1.000
_cell.angle_alpha   90.00
_cell.angle_beta   90.00
_cell.angle_gamma   90.00
#
_symmetry.space_group_name_H-M   'P 1'
#
loop_
_entity.id
_entity.type
_entity.pdbx_description
1 polymer ?
#
loop_
_entity_poly.entity_id
_entity_poly.type
_entity_poly.pdbx_seq_one_letter_code
_entity_poly.pdbx_strand_id
1 'polypeptide(L)'
;INQDLIMKSNYIYIEGYLFDQDQAKKAIYHCCKLAKDNNCKIALTLSDQFCVERHRQDFKDLIKQYVDIIFANESEITSLFQNNLDESLIEIKENVEIGAITLGPRGSVVFKNNESFSIDPIKVTKVLDTTGAGDLFASGFLYGLAKDKPIKECGYVGSKSAAEIIKHFGARPKTSLKTIL
;
A
#
# COMPACT_ATOMS: atom_id res chain seq x y z
N ILE A 1 21.85 3.78 -2.44
CA ILE A 1 20.79 3.57 -3.45
C ILE A 1 21.47 3.19 -4.77
N ASN A 2 20.95 2.13 -5.39
CA ASN A 2 21.37 1.77 -6.75
C ASN A 2 20.47 2.48 -7.76
N GLN A 3 21.01 3.52 -8.40
CA GLN A 3 20.27 4.35 -9.35
C GLN A 3 19.82 3.57 -10.60
N ASP A 4 20.67 2.68 -11.10
CA ASP A 4 20.38 1.87 -12.29
C ASP A 4 19.18 0.95 -12.09
N LEU A 5 18.96 0.45 -10.87
CA LEU A 5 17.78 -0.35 -10.54
C LEU A 5 16.52 0.50 -10.56
N ILE A 6 16.56 1.72 -10.01
CA ILE A 6 15.41 2.63 -10.03
C ILE A 6 15.04 2.99 -11.47
N MET A 7 16.01 3.38 -12.29
CA MET A 7 15.80 3.76 -13.68
C MET A 7 15.20 2.64 -14.55
N LYS A 8 15.41 1.37 -14.17
CA LYS A 8 14.89 0.19 -14.87
C LYS A 8 13.60 -0.37 -14.26
N SER A 9 13.10 0.22 -13.18
CA SER A 9 11.91 -0.26 -12.46
C SER A 9 10.67 0.46 -12.93
N ASN A 10 9.55 -0.27 -13.02
CA ASN A 10 8.23 0.33 -13.25
C ASN A 10 7.64 0.90 -11.96
N TYR A 11 7.98 0.30 -10.82
CA TYR A 11 7.50 0.67 -9.49
C TYR A 11 8.63 0.67 -8.49
N ILE A 12 8.62 1.62 -7.55
CA ILE A 12 9.31 1.52 -6.27
C ILE A 12 8.28 1.40 -5.16
N TYR A 13 8.55 0.56 -4.17
CA TYR A 13 7.70 0.37 -2.99
C TYR A 13 8.43 0.84 -1.75
N ILE A 14 7.80 1.74 -0.99
CA ILE A 14 8.39 2.41 0.17
C ILE A 14 7.61 2.01 1.41
N GLU A 15 8.33 1.52 2.41
CA GLU A 15 7.83 1.22 3.74
C GLU A 15 7.87 2.46 4.63
N GLY A 16 6.74 2.81 5.25
CA GLY A 16 6.64 3.95 6.17
C GLY A 16 7.60 3.87 7.34
N TYR A 17 7.86 2.68 7.88
CA TYR A 17 8.84 2.46 8.98
C TYR A 17 10.24 3.00 8.70
N LEU A 18 10.63 3.15 7.42
CA LEU A 18 11.92 3.73 7.07
C LEU A 18 12.06 5.19 7.50
N PHE A 19 10.95 5.88 7.77
CA PHE A 19 10.97 7.26 8.28
C PHE A 19 11.50 7.38 9.72
N ASP A 20 11.53 6.30 10.49
CA ASP A 20 12.11 6.28 11.84
C ASP A 20 13.64 6.49 11.85
N GLN A 21 14.29 6.41 10.67
CA GLN A 21 15.73 6.60 10.53
C GLN A 21 16.01 7.78 9.59
N ASP A 22 16.67 8.83 10.10
CA ASP A 22 16.96 10.06 9.34
C ASP A 22 17.68 9.81 8.00
N GLN A 23 18.63 8.86 7.99
CA GLN A 23 19.36 8.53 6.77
C GLN A 23 18.48 7.79 5.75
N ALA A 24 17.60 6.91 6.21
CA ALA A 24 16.65 6.23 5.34
C ALA A 24 15.63 7.22 4.77
N LYS A 25 15.14 8.17 5.58
CA LYS A 25 14.26 9.25 5.15
C LYS A 25 14.88 10.09 4.02
N LYS A 26 16.15 10.52 4.18
CA LYS A 26 16.88 11.22 3.11
C LYS A 26 17.03 10.36 1.84
N ALA A 27 17.29 9.07 2.02
CA ALA A 27 17.38 8.13 0.92
C ALA A 27 16.05 7.98 0.17
N ILE A 28 14.90 7.96 0.88
CA ILE A 28 13.57 7.92 0.30
C ILE A 28 13.34 9.13 -0.61
N TYR A 29 13.57 10.35 -0.13
CA TYR A 29 13.38 11.55 -0.95
C TYR A 29 14.27 11.55 -2.20
N HIS A 30 15.52 11.07 -2.07
CA HIS A 30 16.40 10.90 -3.23
C HIS A 30 15.87 9.86 -4.22
N CYS A 31 15.39 8.70 -3.73
CA CYS A 31 14.74 7.68 -4.54
C CYS A 31 13.51 8.22 -5.27
N CYS A 32 12.65 8.96 -4.56
CA CYS A 32 11.43 9.52 -5.14
C CYS A 32 11.74 10.49 -6.28
N LYS A 33 12.74 11.35 -6.10
CA LYS A 33 13.18 12.27 -7.16
C LYS A 33 13.66 11.49 -8.40
N LEU A 34 14.56 10.51 -8.21
CA LEU A 34 15.05 9.67 -9.31
C LEU A 34 13.91 8.91 -10.01
N ALA A 35 12.95 8.39 -9.24
CA ALA A 35 11.80 7.67 -9.79
C ALA A 35 10.94 8.57 -10.67
N LYS A 36 10.63 9.79 -10.22
CA LYS A 36 9.87 10.78 -11.01
C LYS A 36 10.61 11.18 -12.29
N ASP A 37 11.92 11.42 -12.21
CA ASP A 37 12.74 11.77 -13.37
C ASP A 37 12.80 10.64 -14.42
N ASN A 38 12.45 9.40 -14.06
CA ASN A 38 12.48 8.21 -14.92
C ASN A 38 11.11 7.55 -15.14
N ASN A 39 10.01 8.23 -14.87
CA ASN A 39 8.63 7.72 -15.02
C ASN A 39 8.36 6.42 -14.24
N CYS A 40 9.10 6.17 -13.17
CA CYS A 40 8.87 5.05 -12.26
C CYS A 40 7.79 5.45 -11.24
N LYS A 41 6.74 4.65 -11.12
CA LYS A 41 5.64 4.89 -10.18
C LYS A 41 6.07 4.63 -8.73
N ILE A 42 5.61 5.48 -7.83
CA ILE A 42 5.97 5.43 -6.42
C ILE A 42 4.78 4.94 -5.60
N ALA A 43 4.96 3.78 -4.97
CA ALA A 43 4.02 3.18 -4.04
C ALA A 43 4.51 3.36 -2.60
N LEU A 44 3.63 3.84 -1.72
CA LEU A 44 3.91 4.02 -0.30
C LEU A 44 2.93 3.18 0.53
N THR A 45 3.44 2.43 1.52
CA THR A 45 2.62 1.95 2.64
C THR A 45 2.85 2.79 3.88
N LEU A 46 1.79 3.10 4.63
CA LEU A 46 1.87 3.86 5.88
C LEU A 46 2.41 3.03 7.05
N SER A 47 2.45 1.71 6.90
CA SER A 47 3.05 0.71 7.80
C SER A 47 2.29 0.45 9.11
N ASP A 48 2.12 1.44 9.98
CA ASP A 48 1.24 1.39 11.15
C ASP A 48 0.81 2.78 11.64
N GLN A 49 -0.23 2.80 12.48
CA GLN A 49 -0.79 4.04 13.04
C GLN A 49 0.25 4.84 13.84
N PHE A 50 1.10 4.19 14.64
CA PHE A 50 2.10 4.90 15.46
C PHE A 50 3.20 5.51 14.60
N CYS A 51 3.57 4.85 13.49
CA CYS A 51 4.48 5.41 12.50
C CYS A 51 3.86 6.68 11.86
N VAL A 52 2.58 6.61 11.50
CA VAL A 52 1.84 7.76 10.97
C VAL A 52 1.80 8.92 11.97
N GLU A 53 1.54 8.65 13.24
CA GLU A 53 1.50 9.69 14.29
C GLU A 53 2.84 10.41 14.45
N ARG A 54 3.96 9.65 14.39
CA ARG A 54 5.32 10.22 14.49
C ARG A 54 5.73 11.04 13.28
N HIS A 55 5.30 10.64 12.08
CA HIS A 55 5.78 11.18 10.81
C HIS A 55 4.67 11.79 9.92
N ARG A 56 3.54 12.21 10.54
CA ARG A 56 2.34 12.65 9.82
C ARG A 56 2.63 13.72 8.77
N GLN A 57 3.37 14.76 9.14
CA GLN A 57 3.67 15.83 8.21
C GLN A 57 4.58 15.36 7.07
N ASP A 58 5.58 14.55 7.38
CA ASP A 58 6.47 13.99 6.37
C ASP A 58 5.71 13.14 5.35
N PHE A 59 4.76 12.30 5.84
CA PHE A 59 3.91 11.51 4.94
C PHE A 59 3.01 12.37 4.07
N LYS A 60 2.37 13.40 4.63
CA LYS A 60 1.56 14.33 3.85
C LYS A 60 2.38 15.02 2.77
N ASP A 61 3.59 15.46 3.09
CA ASP A 61 4.49 16.12 2.16
C ASP A 61 4.99 15.15 1.06
N LEU A 62 5.34 13.92 1.44
CA LEU A 62 5.76 12.89 0.48
C LEU A 62 4.62 12.50 -0.47
N ILE A 63 3.41 12.28 0.07
CA ILE A 63 2.21 11.95 -0.69
C ILE A 63 1.94 13.03 -1.72
N LYS A 64 1.87 14.26 -1.30
CA LYS A 64 1.56 15.41 -2.17
C LYS A 64 2.58 15.61 -3.29
N GLN A 65 3.87 15.30 -3.04
CA GLN A 65 4.95 15.59 -3.97
C GLN A 65 5.28 14.42 -4.91
N TYR A 66 5.16 13.19 -4.43
CA TYR A 66 5.78 12.06 -5.12
C TYR A 66 4.91 10.82 -5.28
N VAL A 67 3.99 10.52 -4.35
CA VAL A 67 3.31 9.23 -4.29
C VAL A 67 2.25 9.11 -5.38
N ASP A 68 2.31 8.02 -6.14
CA ASP A 68 1.30 7.66 -7.14
C ASP A 68 0.30 6.64 -6.60
N ILE A 69 0.76 5.76 -5.70
CA ILE A 69 -0.01 4.62 -5.17
C ILE A 69 0.11 4.61 -3.65
N ILE A 70 -1.01 4.56 -2.94
CA ILE A 70 -1.04 4.47 -1.47
C ILE A 70 -1.62 3.15 -1.00
N PHE A 71 -0.98 2.55 0.00
CA PHE A 71 -1.48 1.43 0.79
C PHE A 71 -1.60 1.86 2.24
N ALA A 72 -2.77 1.65 2.83
CA ALA A 72 -3.01 1.90 4.24
C ALA A 72 -4.12 0.99 4.77
N ASN A 73 -4.21 0.84 6.08
CA ASN A 73 -5.42 0.38 6.72
C ASN A 73 -6.27 1.57 7.22
N GLU A 74 -7.47 1.27 7.73
CA GLU A 74 -8.40 2.30 8.23
C GLU A 74 -7.76 3.16 9.33
N SER A 75 -7.08 2.56 10.31
CA SER A 75 -6.48 3.30 11.41
C SER A 75 -5.31 4.19 10.95
N GLU A 76 -4.56 3.75 9.97
CA GLU A 76 -3.46 4.53 9.38
C GLU A 76 -3.97 5.75 8.63
N ILE A 77 -4.97 5.56 7.74
CA ILE A 77 -5.48 6.66 6.91
C ILE A 77 -6.24 7.70 7.75
N THR A 78 -7.05 7.25 8.72
CA THR A 78 -7.76 8.15 9.63
C THR A 78 -6.80 8.88 10.57
N SER A 79 -5.71 8.24 11.00
CA SER A 79 -4.65 8.90 11.76
C SER A 79 -3.89 9.93 10.93
N LEU A 80 -3.63 9.65 9.64
CA LEU A 80 -2.92 10.58 8.74
C LEU A 80 -3.67 11.90 8.61
N PHE A 81 -4.97 11.84 8.37
CA PHE A 81 -5.80 13.02 8.13
C PHE A 81 -6.48 13.54 9.38
N GLN A 82 -6.49 12.78 10.48
CA GLN A 82 -7.19 13.09 11.74
C GLN A 82 -8.72 13.29 11.53
N ASN A 83 -9.27 12.50 10.61
CA ASN A 83 -10.66 12.52 10.19
C ASN A 83 -11.27 11.12 10.26
N ASN A 84 -12.61 11.02 10.09
CA ASN A 84 -13.25 9.73 9.88
C ASN A 84 -12.84 9.10 8.53
N LEU A 85 -13.21 7.84 8.30
CA LEU A 85 -12.81 7.09 7.11
C LEU A 85 -13.29 7.77 5.80
N ASP A 86 -14.55 8.23 5.75
CA ASP A 86 -15.13 8.79 4.53
C ASP A 86 -14.42 10.09 4.12
N GLU A 87 -14.18 10.98 5.07
CA GLU A 87 -13.42 12.21 4.84
C GLU A 87 -11.98 11.93 4.46
N SER A 88 -11.34 10.95 5.11
CA SER A 88 -9.97 10.52 4.79
C SER A 88 -9.86 9.93 3.39
N LEU A 89 -10.88 9.17 2.94
CA LEU A 89 -10.95 8.64 1.57
C LEU A 89 -11.12 9.76 0.53
N ILE A 90 -11.87 10.80 0.84
CA ILE A 90 -12.00 11.97 -0.05
C ILE A 90 -10.64 12.65 -0.16
N GLU A 91 -10.01 12.98 0.97
CA GLU A 91 -8.75 13.72 1.01
C GLU A 91 -7.61 12.97 0.32
N ILE A 92 -7.48 11.64 0.51
CA ILE A 92 -6.41 10.88 -0.16
C ILE A 92 -6.59 10.80 -1.68
N LYS A 93 -7.82 10.68 -2.18
CA LYS A 93 -8.11 10.64 -3.62
C LYS A 93 -7.75 11.93 -4.36
N GLU A 94 -7.70 13.06 -3.67
CA GLU A 94 -7.25 14.33 -4.24
C GLU A 94 -5.72 14.39 -4.41
N ASN A 95 -4.98 13.51 -3.73
CA ASN A 95 -3.53 13.56 -3.65
C ASN A 95 -2.81 12.42 -4.38
N VAL A 96 -3.47 11.28 -4.64
CA VAL A 96 -2.86 10.13 -5.31
C VAL A 96 -3.76 9.55 -6.40
N GLU A 97 -3.13 9.00 -7.46
CA GLU A 97 -3.85 8.38 -8.58
C GLU A 97 -4.53 7.07 -8.16
N ILE A 98 -3.85 6.25 -7.37
CA ILE A 98 -4.29 4.89 -7.01
C ILE A 98 -4.19 4.71 -5.50
N GLY A 99 -5.20 4.08 -4.91
CA GLY A 99 -5.15 3.70 -3.51
C GLY A 99 -5.84 2.39 -3.20
N ALA A 100 -5.39 1.78 -2.11
CA ALA A 100 -5.99 0.58 -1.56
C ALA A 100 -5.99 0.68 -0.02
N ILE A 101 -7.19 0.85 0.54
CA ILE A 101 -7.39 1.00 1.98
C ILE A 101 -8.04 -0.26 2.51
N THR A 102 -7.32 -1.01 3.33
CA THR A 102 -7.81 -2.25 3.94
C THR A 102 -8.65 -1.95 5.17
N LEU A 103 -9.78 -2.68 5.33
CA LEU A 103 -10.77 -2.50 6.38
C LEU A 103 -10.88 -3.76 7.27
N GLY A 104 -9.85 -4.58 7.30
CA GLY A 104 -9.82 -5.85 8.04
C GLY A 104 -10.93 -6.80 7.58
N PRO A 105 -11.81 -7.28 8.49
CA PRO A 105 -12.87 -8.23 8.14
C PRO A 105 -13.97 -7.63 7.23
N ARG A 106 -13.97 -6.31 7.01
CA ARG A 106 -14.89 -5.63 6.10
C ARG A 106 -14.35 -5.54 4.66
N GLY A 107 -13.18 -6.11 4.37
CA GLY A 107 -12.58 -6.11 3.04
C GLY A 107 -11.69 -4.90 2.79
N SER A 108 -11.85 -4.23 1.66
CA SER A 108 -11.05 -3.05 1.31
C SER A 108 -11.81 -2.11 0.37
N VAL A 109 -11.37 -0.86 0.34
CA VAL A 109 -11.75 0.13 -0.68
C VAL A 109 -10.53 0.33 -1.58
N VAL A 110 -10.71 0.16 -2.89
CA VAL A 110 -9.68 0.45 -3.88
C VAL A 110 -10.17 1.52 -4.83
N PHE A 111 -9.27 2.38 -5.30
CA PHE A 111 -9.64 3.43 -6.24
C PHE A 111 -8.53 3.70 -7.25
N LYS A 112 -8.93 4.20 -8.41
CA LYS A 112 -8.05 4.79 -9.42
C LYS A 112 -8.73 6.03 -9.97
N ASN A 113 -8.09 7.17 -9.81
CA ASN A 113 -8.69 8.48 -10.13
C ASN A 113 -10.07 8.63 -9.44
N ASN A 114 -11.12 8.88 -10.22
CA ASN A 114 -12.49 9.06 -9.74
C ASN A 114 -13.27 7.74 -9.55
N GLU A 115 -12.74 6.61 -10.00
CA GLU A 115 -13.39 5.30 -9.84
C GLU A 115 -13.02 4.68 -8.49
N SER A 116 -14.01 4.17 -7.78
CA SER A 116 -13.83 3.54 -6.46
C SER A 116 -14.68 2.30 -6.33
N PHE A 117 -14.09 1.24 -5.75
CA PHE A 117 -14.74 -0.05 -5.59
C PHE A 117 -14.54 -0.58 -4.17
N SER A 118 -15.62 -1.09 -3.59
CA SER A 118 -15.54 -1.94 -2.40
C SER A 118 -15.21 -3.37 -2.83
N ILE A 119 -14.25 -3.98 -2.15
CA ILE A 119 -13.83 -5.36 -2.36
C ILE A 119 -14.21 -6.15 -1.12
N ASP A 120 -15.06 -7.14 -1.31
CA ASP A 120 -15.47 -8.03 -0.23
C ASP A 120 -14.26 -8.81 0.33
N PRO A 121 -14.25 -9.11 1.64
CA PRO A 121 -13.18 -9.89 2.25
C PRO A 121 -13.22 -11.34 1.73
N ILE A 122 -12.06 -11.94 1.53
CA ILE A 122 -11.97 -13.37 1.28
C ILE A 122 -12.21 -14.11 2.60
N LYS A 123 -13.25 -14.93 2.65
CA LYS A 123 -13.58 -15.71 3.83
C LYS A 123 -12.49 -16.73 4.12
N VAL A 124 -12.00 -16.71 5.34
CA VAL A 124 -11.07 -17.71 5.88
C VAL A 124 -11.73 -18.44 7.06
N THR A 125 -11.43 -19.73 7.22
CA THR A 125 -12.04 -20.55 8.28
C THR A 125 -11.56 -20.11 9.66
N LYS A 126 -10.29 -19.69 9.78
CA LYS A 126 -9.67 -19.24 11.02
C LYS A 126 -8.53 -18.30 10.72
N VAL A 127 -8.51 -17.16 11.39
CA VAL A 127 -7.38 -16.23 11.40
C VAL A 127 -6.45 -16.64 12.55
N LEU A 128 -5.18 -16.90 12.23
CA LEU A 128 -4.17 -17.31 13.21
C LEU A 128 -3.21 -16.15 13.54
N ASP A 129 -2.79 -15.40 12.53
CA ASP A 129 -1.84 -14.30 12.67
C ASP A 129 -2.09 -13.31 11.53
N THR A 130 -2.11 -12.01 11.81
CA THR A 130 -2.31 -10.97 10.79
C THR A 130 -1.00 -10.32 10.36
N THR A 131 0.15 -10.78 10.90
CA THR A 131 1.47 -10.27 10.53
C THR A 131 1.73 -10.45 9.04
N GLY A 132 2.07 -9.38 8.36
CA GLY A 132 2.32 -9.36 6.92
C GLY A 132 1.06 -9.35 6.03
N ALA A 133 -0.15 -9.25 6.60
CA ALA A 133 -1.38 -9.18 5.80
C ALA A 133 -1.41 -7.96 4.87
N GLY A 134 -0.97 -6.79 5.36
CA GLY A 134 -0.84 -5.56 4.57
C GLY A 134 0.18 -5.72 3.45
N ASP A 135 1.34 -6.31 3.75
CA ASP A 135 2.42 -6.53 2.77
C ASP A 135 1.99 -7.47 1.66
N LEU A 136 1.31 -8.56 2.01
CA LEU A 136 0.80 -9.52 1.02
C LEU A 136 -0.35 -8.92 0.21
N PHE A 137 -1.20 -8.08 0.83
CA PHE A 137 -2.21 -7.34 0.09
C PHE A 137 -1.56 -6.42 -0.94
N ALA A 138 -0.60 -5.59 -0.52
CA ALA A 138 0.13 -4.69 -1.41
C ALA A 138 0.87 -5.44 -2.52
N SER A 139 1.51 -6.57 -2.19
CA SER A 139 2.19 -7.45 -3.16
C SER A 139 1.24 -7.97 -4.23
N GLY A 140 0.08 -8.53 -3.83
CA GLY A 140 -0.93 -9.03 -4.77
C GLY A 140 -1.54 -7.91 -5.61
N PHE A 141 -1.79 -6.76 -5.02
CA PHE A 141 -2.32 -5.58 -5.71
C PHE A 141 -1.34 -5.06 -6.77
N LEU A 142 -0.06 -4.87 -6.41
CA LEU A 142 0.99 -4.44 -7.33
C LEU A 142 1.24 -5.46 -8.45
N TYR A 143 1.14 -6.76 -8.14
CA TYR A 143 1.17 -7.80 -9.18
C TYR A 143 0.03 -7.62 -10.18
N GLY A 144 -1.18 -7.33 -9.71
CA GLY A 144 -2.32 -7.04 -10.58
C GLY A 144 -2.07 -5.82 -11.48
N LEU A 145 -1.55 -4.71 -10.92
CA LEU A 145 -1.18 -3.52 -11.68
C LEU A 145 -0.10 -3.82 -12.74
N ALA A 146 0.93 -4.60 -12.37
CA ALA A 146 2.01 -4.99 -13.27
C ALA A 146 1.55 -5.94 -14.41
N LYS A 147 0.32 -6.47 -14.31
CA LYS A 147 -0.36 -7.28 -15.33
C LYS A 147 -1.50 -6.53 -16.03
N ASP A 148 -1.53 -5.21 -15.88
CA ASP A 148 -2.54 -4.33 -16.46
C ASP A 148 -4.00 -4.73 -16.15
N LYS A 149 -4.22 -5.35 -14.98
CA LYS A 149 -5.55 -5.73 -14.53
C LYS A 149 -6.39 -4.51 -14.14
N PRO A 150 -7.72 -4.54 -14.33
CA PRO A 150 -8.62 -3.54 -13.79
C PRO A 150 -8.43 -3.36 -12.27
N ILE A 151 -8.58 -2.14 -11.77
CA ILE A 151 -8.29 -1.81 -10.36
C ILE A 151 -9.09 -2.67 -9.37
N LYS A 152 -10.33 -3.01 -9.70
CA LYS A 152 -11.16 -3.92 -8.91
C LYS A 152 -10.55 -5.32 -8.80
N GLU A 153 -9.98 -5.84 -9.90
CA GLU A 153 -9.29 -7.13 -9.90
C GLU A 153 -7.99 -7.06 -9.10
N CYS A 154 -7.24 -5.95 -9.17
CA CYS A 154 -6.06 -5.75 -8.34
C CYS A 154 -6.41 -5.86 -6.84
N GLY A 155 -7.51 -5.23 -6.41
CA GLY A 155 -8.01 -5.34 -5.04
C GLY A 155 -8.37 -6.77 -4.65
N TYR A 156 -9.01 -7.51 -5.55
CA TYR A 156 -9.34 -8.93 -5.30
C TYR A 156 -8.09 -9.81 -5.18
N VAL A 157 -7.09 -9.60 -6.04
CA VAL A 157 -5.79 -10.29 -5.98
C VAL A 157 -5.07 -9.97 -4.68
N GLY A 158 -5.06 -8.70 -4.26
CA GLY A 158 -4.54 -8.29 -2.95
C GLY A 158 -5.24 -9.00 -1.79
N SER A 159 -6.59 -9.03 -1.81
CA SER A 159 -7.39 -9.71 -0.79
C SER A 159 -7.11 -11.21 -0.72
N LYS A 160 -6.93 -11.90 -1.86
CA LYS A 160 -6.53 -13.31 -1.90
C LYS A 160 -5.15 -13.54 -1.26
N SER A 161 -4.19 -12.67 -1.57
CA SER A 161 -2.84 -12.77 -1.03
C SER A 161 -2.82 -12.56 0.50
N ALA A 162 -3.57 -11.56 0.98
CA ALA A 162 -3.76 -11.33 2.41
C ALA A 162 -4.47 -12.50 3.11
N ALA A 163 -5.50 -13.08 2.47
CA ALA A 163 -6.21 -14.24 3.00
C ALA A 163 -5.36 -15.50 3.10
N GLU A 164 -4.31 -15.63 2.30
CA GLU A 164 -3.36 -16.74 2.42
C GLU A 164 -2.52 -16.61 3.69
N ILE A 165 -1.92 -15.44 3.92
CA ILE A 165 -0.96 -15.28 5.00
C ILE A 165 -1.62 -15.40 6.39
N ILE A 166 -2.84 -14.92 6.57
CA ILE A 166 -3.51 -14.88 7.88
C ILE A 166 -3.96 -16.27 8.39
N LYS A 167 -3.82 -17.33 7.60
CA LYS A 167 -4.14 -18.73 7.96
C LYS A 167 -3.07 -19.43 8.77
N HIS A 168 -1.90 -18.84 8.92
CA HIS A 168 -0.76 -19.42 9.61
C HIS A 168 0.08 -18.37 10.32
N PHE A 169 1.00 -18.80 11.18
CA PHE A 169 1.91 -17.89 11.87
C PHE A 169 3.07 -17.46 10.98
N GLY A 170 3.44 -16.17 11.10
CA GLY A 170 4.58 -15.53 10.44
C GLY A 170 4.21 -14.83 9.14
N ALA A 171 5.06 -13.90 8.73
CA ALA A 171 4.84 -12.94 7.64
C ALA A 171 5.16 -13.49 6.22
N ARG A 172 5.52 -14.77 6.08
CA ARG A 172 5.85 -15.36 4.77
C ARG A 172 4.82 -16.37 4.35
N PRO A 173 4.32 -16.33 3.10
CA PRO A 173 3.35 -17.30 2.61
C PRO A 173 3.96 -18.71 2.61
N LYS A 174 3.16 -19.71 3.00
CA LYS A 174 3.55 -21.11 3.01
C LYS A 174 3.24 -21.80 1.68
N THR A 175 2.38 -21.22 0.87
CA THR A 175 2.03 -21.68 -0.47
C THR A 175 2.49 -20.67 -1.51
N SER A 176 2.78 -21.14 -2.73
CA SER A 176 3.12 -20.22 -3.82
C SER A 176 1.91 -19.37 -4.17
N LEU A 177 2.05 -18.06 -4.13
CA LEU A 177 0.98 -17.15 -4.55
C LEU A 177 0.57 -17.36 -6.01
N LYS A 178 1.45 -17.89 -6.86
CA LYS A 178 1.13 -18.24 -8.26
C LYS A 178 -0.02 -19.25 -8.39
N THR A 179 -0.28 -20.04 -7.36
CA THR A 179 -1.35 -21.05 -7.37
C THR A 179 -2.70 -20.50 -6.93
N ILE A 180 -2.73 -19.27 -6.37
CA ILE A 180 -3.94 -18.65 -5.85
C ILE A 180 -4.32 -17.36 -6.59
N LEU A 181 -3.44 -16.86 -7.43
CA LEU A 181 -3.63 -15.70 -8.32
C LEU A 181 -4.03 -16.13 -9.71
#